data_a32612ac3652c28b01d297fd9f4841a0
#
_entry.id   a32612ac3652c28b01d297fd9f4841a0
#
_cell.length_a   1.000
_cell.length_b   1.000
_cell.length_c   1.000
_cell.angle_alpha   90.00
_cell.angle_beta   90.00
_cell.angle_gamma   90.00
#
_symmetry.space_group_name_H-M   'P 1'
#
loop_
_entity.id
_entity.type
_entity.pdbx_description
1 polymer ?
#
loop_
_entity_poly.entity_id
_entity_poly.type
_entity_poly.pdbx_seq_one_letter_code
_entity_poly.pdbx_strand_id
1 'polypeptide(L)'
;MSRISKNHIEFMKHFIDDTNTLTSKLLKDQQVKYGVSTEQSNVLRLLSHHQALSITEITEKQGVNKAAVSRRIKKLIESDFVALQKPNDKIDQRLKYIVLTEKGHQYTEENNEIISQIVNDMVKDLSSSDIEKALSVLYIIDERVKQFNAKVK
;
A
#
# COMPACT_ATOMS: atom_id res chain seq x y z
N MET A 1 22.46 3.47 26.21
CA MET A 1 22.63 2.11 25.66
C MET A 1 21.54 1.82 24.63
N SER A 2 21.95 1.38 23.45
CA SER A 2 20.98 0.95 22.43
C SER A 2 20.34 -0.38 22.86
N ARG A 3 19.00 -0.45 22.79
CA ARG A 3 18.24 -1.69 23.03
C ARG A 3 18.31 -2.66 21.84
N ILE A 4 18.77 -2.16 20.71
CA ILE A 4 18.83 -2.90 19.46
C ILE A 4 20.28 -3.00 19.01
N SER A 5 20.76 -4.22 18.75
CA SER A 5 22.11 -4.46 18.23
C SER A 5 22.20 -4.15 16.73
N LYS A 6 23.42 -3.96 16.25
CA LYS A 6 23.71 -3.81 14.82
C LYS A 6 23.14 -4.98 14.01
N ASN A 7 23.24 -6.21 14.54
CA ASN A 7 22.74 -7.41 13.86
C ASN A 7 21.21 -7.39 13.73
N HIS A 8 20.49 -6.88 14.73
CA HIS A 8 19.04 -6.72 14.64
C HIS A 8 18.64 -5.72 13.54
N ILE A 9 19.39 -4.62 13.41
CA ILE A 9 19.12 -3.62 12.37
C ILE A 9 19.37 -4.22 10.98
N GLU A 10 20.47 -4.93 10.79
CA GLU A 10 20.77 -5.61 9.52
C GLU A 10 19.70 -6.66 9.18
N PHE A 11 19.26 -7.45 10.14
CA PHE A 11 18.17 -8.39 9.95
C PHE A 11 16.89 -7.68 9.47
N MET A 12 16.50 -6.59 10.12
CA MET A 12 15.30 -5.85 9.74
C MET A 12 15.37 -5.27 8.33
N LYS A 13 16.53 -4.75 7.92
CA LYS A 13 16.73 -4.29 6.53
C LYS A 13 16.53 -5.42 5.52
N HIS A 14 17.18 -6.56 5.75
CA HIS A 14 17.04 -7.73 4.87
C HIS A 14 15.61 -8.26 4.86
N PHE A 15 14.95 -8.30 6.01
CA PHE A 15 13.55 -8.71 6.11
C PHE A 15 12.62 -7.83 5.27
N ILE A 16 12.81 -6.52 5.32
CA ILE A 16 12.02 -5.58 4.50
C ILE A 16 12.28 -5.83 3.01
N ASP A 17 13.54 -5.98 2.61
CA ASP A 17 13.92 -6.24 1.21
C ASP A 17 13.36 -7.57 0.72
N ASP A 18 13.48 -8.63 1.50
CA ASP A 18 12.94 -9.95 1.16
C ASP A 18 11.41 -9.93 1.03
N THR A 19 10.74 -9.23 1.93
CA THR A 19 9.28 -9.06 1.89
C THR A 19 8.83 -8.31 0.64
N ASN A 20 9.51 -7.22 0.30
CA ASN A 20 9.22 -6.45 -0.91
C ASN A 20 9.47 -7.28 -2.18
N THR A 21 10.55 -8.05 -2.22
CA THR A 21 10.87 -8.93 -3.35
C THR A 21 9.81 -10.01 -3.52
N LEU A 22 9.40 -10.66 -2.44
CA LEU A 22 8.36 -11.69 -2.48
C LEU A 22 7.03 -11.10 -2.98
N THR A 23 6.62 -9.98 -2.43
CA THR A 23 5.38 -9.29 -2.84
C THR A 23 5.40 -8.97 -4.32
N SER A 24 6.51 -8.42 -4.82
CA SER A 24 6.68 -8.10 -6.25
C SER A 24 6.56 -9.35 -7.14
N LYS A 25 7.15 -10.47 -6.72
CA LYS A 25 7.05 -11.74 -7.46
C LYS A 25 5.63 -12.29 -7.46
N LEU A 26 4.95 -12.26 -6.32
CA LEU A 26 3.58 -12.78 -6.18
C LEU A 26 2.57 -12.00 -7.03
N LEU A 27 2.75 -10.68 -7.15
CA LEU A 27 1.80 -9.82 -7.86
C LEU A 27 2.13 -9.60 -9.34
N LYS A 28 3.25 -10.13 -9.81
CA LYS A 28 3.70 -9.93 -11.20
C LYS A 28 2.68 -10.45 -12.22
N ASP A 29 2.13 -11.63 -12.02
CA ASP A 29 1.16 -12.23 -12.93
C ASP A 29 -0.14 -11.43 -12.98
N GLN A 30 -0.59 -10.90 -11.84
CA GLN A 30 -1.75 -10.01 -11.77
C GLN A 30 -1.51 -8.70 -12.49
N GLN A 31 -0.33 -8.12 -12.33
CA GLN A 31 0.04 -6.89 -13.06
C GLN A 31 0.01 -7.11 -14.58
N VAL A 32 0.53 -8.24 -15.06
CA VAL A 32 0.49 -8.61 -16.48
C VAL A 32 -0.96 -8.83 -16.93
N LYS A 33 -1.74 -9.61 -16.18
CA LYS A 33 -3.14 -9.90 -16.48
C LYS A 33 -3.99 -8.63 -16.65
N TYR A 34 -3.78 -7.65 -15.79
CA TYR A 34 -4.55 -6.40 -15.79
C TYR A 34 -3.89 -5.26 -16.58
N GLY A 35 -2.69 -5.44 -17.10
CA GLY A 35 -1.94 -4.39 -17.79
C GLY A 35 -1.55 -3.22 -16.89
N VAL A 36 -1.24 -3.49 -15.63
CA VAL A 36 -0.94 -2.49 -14.59
C VAL A 36 0.56 -2.49 -14.31
N SER A 37 1.19 -1.31 -14.31
CA SER A 37 2.59 -1.17 -13.89
C SER A 37 2.74 -1.28 -12.37
N THR A 38 3.98 -1.48 -11.89
CA THR A 38 4.27 -1.50 -10.45
C THR A 38 3.87 -0.18 -9.79
N GLU A 39 4.15 0.95 -10.42
CA GLU A 39 3.80 2.28 -9.92
C GLU A 39 2.29 2.49 -9.86
N GLN A 40 1.56 2.04 -10.86
CA GLN A 40 0.09 2.05 -10.87
C GLN A 40 -0.48 1.14 -9.80
N SER A 41 0.07 -0.06 -9.64
CA SER A 41 -0.32 -1.02 -8.59
C SER A 41 -0.15 -0.42 -7.19
N ASN A 42 0.92 0.33 -6.96
CA ASN A 42 1.15 1.02 -5.69
C ASN A 42 0.09 2.10 -5.40
N VAL A 43 -0.37 2.82 -6.42
CA VAL A 43 -1.49 3.77 -6.27
C VAL A 43 -2.78 3.04 -5.91
N LEU A 44 -3.10 1.95 -6.61
CA LEU A 44 -4.31 1.15 -6.34
C LEU A 44 -4.29 0.57 -4.93
N ARG A 45 -3.14 0.04 -4.49
CA ARG A 45 -2.97 -0.45 -3.12
C ARG A 45 -3.18 0.65 -2.09
N LEU A 46 -2.65 1.83 -2.33
CA LEU A 46 -2.83 2.97 -1.44
C LEU A 46 -4.33 3.35 -1.32
N LEU A 47 -5.04 3.40 -2.45
CA LEU A 47 -6.47 3.69 -2.48
C LEU A 47 -7.31 2.58 -1.83
N SER A 48 -6.84 1.34 -1.80
CA SER A 48 -7.56 0.25 -1.12
C SER A 48 -7.60 0.41 0.40
N HIS A 49 -6.68 1.17 0.97
CA HIS A 49 -6.63 1.47 2.41
C HIS A 49 -7.37 2.76 2.79
N HIS A 50 -7.88 3.49 1.81
CA HIS A 50 -8.56 4.78 2.00
C HIS A 50 -9.79 4.84 1.10
N GLN A 51 -10.87 5.46 1.57
CA GLN A 51 -12.09 5.59 0.75
C GLN A 51 -11.86 6.51 -0.45
N ALA A 52 -11.17 7.62 -0.23
CA ALA A 52 -10.85 8.59 -1.27
C ALA A 52 -9.59 9.35 -0.88
N LEU A 53 -8.75 9.68 -1.87
CA LEU A 53 -7.56 10.52 -1.67
C LEU A 53 -7.47 11.57 -2.78
N SER A 54 -7.03 12.77 -2.41
CA SER A 54 -6.64 13.79 -3.40
C SER A 54 -5.28 13.45 -4.02
N ILE A 55 -4.98 14.05 -5.16
CA ILE A 55 -3.65 13.90 -5.81
C ILE A 55 -2.54 14.35 -4.86
N THR A 56 -2.76 15.42 -4.10
CA THR A 56 -1.79 15.91 -3.11
C THR A 56 -1.52 14.88 -2.02
N GLU A 57 -2.57 14.27 -1.46
CA GLU A 57 -2.43 13.21 -0.46
C GLU A 57 -1.70 11.98 -1.00
N ILE A 58 -2.01 11.56 -2.23
CA ILE A 58 -1.31 10.44 -2.88
C ILE A 58 0.17 10.79 -3.07
N THR A 59 0.48 12.00 -3.51
CA THR A 59 1.84 12.49 -3.71
C THR A 59 2.65 12.44 -2.41
N GLU A 60 2.09 12.94 -1.32
CA GLU A 60 2.71 12.92 0.01
C GLU A 60 2.97 11.50 0.50
N LYS A 61 1.98 10.62 0.37
CA LYS A 61 2.08 9.23 0.83
C LYS A 61 3.07 8.41 0.01
N GLN A 62 3.23 8.69 -1.28
CA GLN A 62 4.17 7.98 -2.15
C GLN A 62 5.58 8.57 -2.14
N GLY A 63 5.75 9.81 -1.68
CA GLY A 63 7.05 10.48 -1.66
C GLY A 63 7.64 10.73 -3.07
N VAL A 64 6.78 10.90 -4.09
CA VAL A 64 7.18 11.21 -5.47
C VAL A 64 6.62 12.56 -5.89
N ASN A 65 7.04 13.08 -7.06
CA ASN A 65 6.55 14.37 -7.51
C ASN A 65 5.10 14.30 -8.04
N LYS A 66 4.39 15.42 -7.92
CA LYS A 66 2.98 15.55 -8.29
C LYS A 66 2.72 15.26 -9.77
N ALA A 67 3.64 15.64 -10.66
CA ALA A 67 3.49 15.39 -12.10
C ALA A 67 3.50 13.88 -12.41
N ALA A 68 4.34 13.11 -11.75
CA ALA A 68 4.37 11.65 -11.90
C ALA A 68 3.06 11.01 -11.41
N VAL A 69 2.56 11.44 -10.26
CA VAL A 69 1.28 10.96 -9.71
C VAL A 69 0.14 11.30 -10.65
N SER A 70 0.06 12.54 -11.13
CA SER A 70 -0.99 12.98 -12.07
C SER A 70 -1.02 12.13 -13.35
N ARG A 71 0.13 11.79 -13.90
CA ARG A 71 0.22 10.89 -15.08
C ARG A 71 -0.27 9.49 -14.78
N ARG A 72 0.09 8.93 -13.60
CA ARG A 72 -0.38 7.61 -13.17
C ARG A 72 -1.89 7.58 -13.00
N ILE A 73 -2.44 8.58 -12.34
CA ILE A 73 -3.88 8.72 -12.14
C ILE A 73 -4.62 8.83 -13.46
N LYS A 74 -4.13 9.65 -14.39
CA LYS A 74 -4.71 9.79 -15.72
C LYS A 74 -4.81 8.44 -16.43
N LYS A 75 -3.72 7.66 -16.46
CA LYS A 75 -3.70 6.32 -17.06
C LYS A 75 -4.66 5.37 -16.37
N LEU A 76 -4.76 5.43 -15.05
CA LEU A 76 -5.67 4.58 -14.27
C LEU A 76 -7.14 4.95 -14.51
N ILE A 77 -7.45 6.22 -14.75
CA ILE A 77 -8.79 6.66 -15.17
C ILE A 77 -9.11 6.14 -16.57
N GLU A 78 -8.18 6.29 -17.52
CA GLU A 78 -8.34 5.81 -18.90
C GLU A 78 -8.55 4.29 -18.97
N SER A 79 -7.96 3.54 -18.04
CA SER A 79 -8.09 2.08 -17.93
C SER A 79 -9.21 1.64 -16.99
N ASP A 80 -10.01 2.58 -16.49
CA ASP A 80 -11.18 2.34 -15.62
C ASP A 80 -10.87 1.68 -14.25
N PHE A 81 -9.67 1.87 -13.73
CA PHE A 81 -9.34 1.40 -12.38
C PHE A 81 -9.72 2.38 -11.28
N VAL A 82 -9.70 3.65 -11.59
CA VAL A 82 -10.04 4.73 -10.67
C VAL A 82 -10.94 5.75 -11.35
N ALA A 83 -11.65 6.52 -10.56
CA ALA A 83 -12.51 7.59 -11.02
C ALA A 83 -12.41 8.80 -10.08
N LEU A 84 -12.83 9.95 -10.57
CA LEU A 84 -13.05 11.10 -9.73
C LEU A 84 -14.31 10.87 -8.88
N GLN A 85 -14.21 11.13 -7.59
CA GLN A 85 -15.36 11.05 -6.70
C GLN A 85 -16.43 12.07 -7.11
N LYS A 86 -17.69 11.64 -7.11
CA LYS A 86 -18.81 12.53 -7.41
C LYS A 86 -18.89 13.62 -6.34
N PRO A 87 -19.07 14.91 -6.72
CA PRO A 87 -19.26 15.99 -5.77
C PRO A 87 -20.49 15.73 -4.90
N ASN A 88 -20.37 16.03 -3.60
CA ASN A 88 -21.50 16.11 -2.68
C ASN A 88 -21.27 17.27 -1.70
N ASP A 89 -22.30 17.63 -0.92
CA ASP A 89 -22.27 18.77 -0.02
C ASP A 89 -21.24 18.68 1.12
N LYS A 90 -20.69 17.48 1.35
CA LYS A 90 -19.70 17.20 2.41
C LYS A 90 -18.26 17.32 1.94
N ILE A 91 -18.02 17.47 0.64
CA ILE A 91 -16.69 17.46 0.03
C ILE A 91 -16.37 18.86 -0.50
N ASP A 92 -15.15 19.34 -0.21
CA ASP A 92 -14.64 20.56 -0.82
C ASP A 92 -14.51 20.34 -2.33
N GLN A 93 -15.39 21.00 -3.11
CA GLN A 93 -15.44 20.88 -4.57
C GLN A 93 -14.17 21.38 -5.27
N ARG A 94 -13.31 22.13 -4.57
CA ARG A 94 -12.02 22.59 -5.08
C ARG A 94 -10.98 21.48 -5.12
N LEU A 95 -11.14 20.44 -4.30
CA LEU A 95 -10.27 19.29 -4.24
C LEU A 95 -10.87 18.13 -5.05
N LYS A 96 -10.05 17.56 -5.92
CA LYS A 96 -10.43 16.38 -6.70
C LYS A 96 -9.99 15.13 -5.94
N TYR A 97 -10.95 14.33 -5.53
CA TYR A 97 -10.72 13.07 -4.83
C TYR A 97 -10.78 11.91 -5.83
N ILE A 98 -9.88 10.97 -5.67
CA ILE A 98 -9.76 9.77 -6.47
C ILE A 98 -10.28 8.59 -5.66
N VAL A 99 -11.10 7.76 -6.30
CA VAL A 99 -11.68 6.55 -5.71
C VAL A 99 -11.43 5.35 -6.62
N LEU A 100 -11.39 4.14 -6.05
CA LEU A 100 -11.37 2.91 -6.83
C LEU A 100 -12.74 2.70 -7.52
N THR A 101 -12.69 2.25 -8.77
CA THR A 101 -13.87 1.69 -9.46
C THR A 101 -14.10 0.24 -9.01
N GLU A 102 -15.15 -0.39 -9.49
CA GLU A 102 -15.38 -1.83 -9.29
C GLU A 102 -14.20 -2.67 -9.79
N LYS A 103 -13.66 -2.34 -10.97
CA LYS A 103 -12.46 -2.99 -11.52
C LYS A 103 -11.22 -2.78 -10.63
N GLY A 104 -11.06 -1.58 -10.10
CA GLY A 104 -9.98 -1.28 -9.14
C GLY A 104 -10.12 -2.08 -7.85
N HIS A 105 -11.31 -2.18 -7.31
CA HIS A 105 -11.59 -3.04 -6.13
C HIS A 105 -11.30 -4.51 -6.42
N GLN A 106 -11.76 -5.02 -7.55
CA GLN A 106 -11.50 -6.40 -7.95
C GLN A 106 -10.01 -6.70 -8.02
N TYR A 107 -9.22 -5.83 -8.64
CA TYR A 107 -7.77 -5.95 -8.73
C TYR A 107 -7.12 -6.03 -7.34
N THR A 108 -7.47 -5.11 -6.45
CA THR A 108 -6.90 -5.06 -5.10
C THR A 108 -7.33 -6.24 -4.24
N GLU A 109 -8.56 -6.71 -4.36
CA GLU A 109 -9.07 -7.89 -3.65
C GLU A 109 -8.36 -9.17 -4.10
N GLU A 110 -8.20 -9.39 -5.40
CA GLU A 110 -7.46 -10.53 -5.94
C GLU A 110 -6.00 -10.53 -5.45
N ASN A 111 -5.35 -9.36 -5.42
CA ASN A 111 -4.00 -9.22 -4.86
C ASN A 111 -3.96 -9.57 -3.37
N ASN A 112 -4.92 -9.12 -2.60
CA ASN A 112 -5.01 -9.42 -1.17
C ASN A 112 -5.21 -10.91 -0.91
N GLU A 113 -6.00 -11.59 -1.72
CA GLU A 113 -6.20 -13.04 -1.62
C GLU A 113 -4.89 -13.79 -1.84
N ILE A 114 -4.13 -13.44 -2.88
CA ILE A 114 -2.83 -14.05 -3.19
C ILE A 114 -1.88 -13.89 -2.01
N ILE A 115 -1.76 -12.68 -1.47
CA ILE A 115 -0.89 -12.38 -0.34
C ILE A 115 -1.37 -13.12 0.92
N SER A 116 -2.67 -13.12 1.19
CA SER A 116 -3.25 -13.79 2.37
C SER A 116 -2.99 -15.28 2.39
N GLN A 117 -3.10 -15.96 1.25
CA GLN A 117 -2.80 -17.38 1.14
C GLN A 117 -1.34 -17.68 1.52
N ILE A 118 -0.41 -16.91 1.01
CA ILE A 118 1.02 -17.08 1.30
C ILE A 118 1.33 -16.76 2.77
N VAL A 119 0.78 -15.68 3.31
CA VAL A 119 0.97 -15.32 4.73
C VAL A 119 0.42 -16.40 5.65
N ASN A 120 -0.80 -16.91 5.37
CA ASN A 120 -1.38 -18.00 6.15
C ASN A 120 -0.50 -19.27 6.12
N ASP A 121 0.07 -19.59 4.99
CA ASP A 121 0.99 -20.72 4.84
C ASP A 121 2.28 -20.53 5.64
N MET A 122 2.82 -19.33 5.66
CA MET A 122 4.03 -19.00 6.43
C MET A 122 3.85 -19.13 7.93
N VAL A 123 2.65 -18.86 8.45
CA VAL A 123 2.40 -18.80 9.90
C VAL A 123 1.60 -19.99 10.43
N LYS A 124 1.28 -20.97 9.59
CA LYS A 124 0.35 -22.07 9.92
C LYS A 124 0.76 -22.92 11.13
N ASP A 125 2.07 -23.02 11.39
CA ASP A 125 2.64 -23.77 12.50
C ASP A 125 2.98 -22.91 13.73
N LEU A 126 2.71 -21.60 13.66
CA LEU A 126 2.92 -20.68 14.77
C LEU A 126 1.65 -20.60 15.64
N SER A 127 1.83 -20.44 16.96
CA SER A 127 0.68 -20.28 17.84
C SER A 127 0.00 -18.92 17.64
N SER A 128 -1.32 -18.88 17.78
CA SER A 128 -2.08 -17.62 17.72
C SER A 128 -1.58 -16.61 18.75
N SER A 129 -1.18 -17.07 19.93
CA SER A 129 -0.64 -16.21 20.98
C SER A 129 0.66 -15.52 20.56
N ASP A 130 1.57 -16.25 19.89
CA ASP A 130 2.84 -15.68 19.40
C ASP A 130 2.58 -14.68 18.28
N ILE A 131 1.67 -14.99 17.36
CA ILE A 131 1.27 -14.08 16.29
C ILE A 131 0.69 -12.78 16.85
N GLU A 132 -0.24 -12.87 17.82
CA GLU A 132 -0.85 -11.70 18.45
C GLU A 132 0.18 -10.84 19.20
N LYS A 133 1.11 -11.45 19.90
CA LYS A 133 2.21 -10.72 20.58
C LYS A 133 3.10 -9.97 19.58
N ALA A 134 3.49 -10.63 18.51
CA ALA A 134 4.30 -10.01 17.45
C ALA A 134 3.57 -8.83 16.80
N LEU A 135 2.29 -9.00 16.45
CA LEU A 135 1.46 -7.96 15.87
C LEU A 135 1.26 -6.78 16.83
N SER A 136 1.06 -7.03 18.13
CA SER A 136 0.91 -5.97 19.13
C SER A 136 2.10 -5.02 19.13
N VAL A 137 3.32 -5.57 19.06
CA VAL A 137 4.56 -4.77 19.00
C VAL A 137 4.67 -4.06 17.66
N LEU A 138 4.37 -4.75 16.56
CA LEU A 138 4.43 -4.17 15.21
C LEU A 138 3.44 -3.01 15.04
N TYR A 139 2.25 -3.08 15.61
CA TYR A 139 1.29 -1.97 15.57
C TYR A 139 1.85 -0.71 16.24
N ILE A 140 2.53 -0.86 17.38
CA ILE A 140 3.17 0.27 18.06
C ILE A 140 4.27 0.87 17.18
N ILE A 141 5.10 0.02 16.56
CA ILE A 141 6.17 0.45 15.66
C ILE A 141 5.59 1.15 14.44
N ASP A 142 4.54 0.61 13.84
CA ASP A 142 3.88 1.19 12.66
C ASP A 142 3.34 2.60 12.94
N GLU A 143 2.70 2.81 14.08
CA GLU A 143 2.25 4.14 14.48
C GLU A 143 3.41 5.14 14.60
N ARG A 144 4.56 4.69 15.11
CA ARG A 144 5.76 5.53 15.17
C ARG A 144 6.37 5.79 13.79
N VAL A 145 6.35 4.80 12.90
CA VAL A 145 6.76 4.99 11.49
C VAL A 145 5.92 6.07 10.82
N LYS A 146 4.61 6.05 11.01
CA LYS A 146 3.70 7.10 10.49
C LYS A 146 4.07 8.48 11.02
N GLN A 147 4.39 8.59 12.31
CA GLN A 147 4.82 9.85 12.92
C GLN A 147 6.14 10.36 12.33
N PHE A 148 7.10 9.47 12.11
CA PHE A 148 8.36 9.84 11.45
C PHE A 148 8.15 10.24 9.99
N ASN A 149 7.31 9.54 9.25
CA ASN A 149 6.96 9.88 7.86
C ASN A 149 6.37 11.29 7.75
N ALA A 150 5.56 11.71 8.72
CA ALA A 150 5.02 13.06 8.74
C ALA A 150 6.07 14.16 8.98
N LYS A 151 7.21 13.83 9.57
CA LYS A 151 8.31 14.76 9.86
C LYS A 151 9.36 14.81 8.75
N VAL A 152 9.55 13.74 8.01
CA VAL A 152 10.52 13.65 6.92
C VAL A 152 9.88 14.18 5.65
N LYS A 153 10.49 15.22 5.07
CA LYS A 153 10.04 15.83 3.82
C LYS A 153 10.84 15.30 2.62
#